data_a0c70076367707dcf6b562264ad9020b
#
_entry.id   a0c70076367707dcf6b562264ad9020b
#
_cell.length_a   1.000
_cell.length_b   1.000
_cell.length_c   1.000
_cell.angle_alpha   90.00
_cell.angle_beta   90.00
_cell.angle_gamma   90.00
#
_symmetry.space_group_name_H-M   'P 1'
#
loop_
_entity.id
_entity.type
_entity.pdbx_description
1 polymer ?
#
loop_
_entity_poly.entity_id
_entity_poly.type
_entity_poly.pdbx_seq_one_letter_code
_entity_poly.pdbx_strand_id
1 'polypeptide(L)'
;MIRSPRTPEEWDQYFDLRYRVLREPWKQARGSERNEGDEQAEHFAFFHEDRIVGVGRLDVMSTTQCQIRFMAVDHHKQGSGIGKALMLHMEKQAWEHGAHEIVLHA
;
A
#
# COMPACT_ATOMS: atom_id res chain seq x y z
N MET A 1 3.39 -2.29 -13.36
CA MET A 1 2.49 -1.13 -13.37
C MET A 1 1.96 -0.85 -11.98
N ILE A 2 1.96 0.41 -11.59
CA ILE A 2 1.46 0.81 -10.27
C ILE A 2 0.22 1.67 -10.46
N ARG A 3 -0.88 1.26 -9.85
CA ARG A 3 -2.13 2.04 -9.82
C ARG A 3 -3.00 1.57 -8.66
N SER A 4 -4.07 2.32 -8.41
CA SER A 4 -5.07 1.90 -7.43
C SER A 4 -5.88 0.71 -7.96
N PRO A 5 -6.33 -0.20 -7.10
CA PRO A 5 -7.26 -1.25 -7.53
C PRO A 5 -8.55 -0.62 -8.09
N ARG A 6 -9.18 -1.30 -9.04
CA ARG A 6 -10.38 -0.78 -9.74
C ARG A 6 -11.59 -1.69 -9.63
N THR A 7 -11.39 -2.99 -9.51
CA THR A 7 -12.48 -3.96 -9.48
C THR A 7 -12.60 -4.60 -8.11
N PRO A 8 -13.78 -5.19 -7.77
CA PRO A 8 -13.90 -5.93 -6.51
C PRO A 8 -12.84 -7.03 -6.36
N GLU A 9 -12.51 -7.72 -7.45
CA GLU A 9 -11.50 -8.78 -7.43
C GLU A 9 -10.11 -8.22 -7.12
N GLU A 10 -9.78 -7.04 -7.68
CA GLU A 10 -8.52 -6.39 -7.41
C GLU A 10 -8.44 -5.92 -5.95
N TRP A 11 -9.54 -5.38 -5.42
CA TRP A 11 -9.59 -4.99 -4.02
C TRP A 11 -9.44 -6.19 -3.09
N ASP A 12 -10.03 -7.33 -3.45
CA ASP A 12 -9.86 -8.55 -2.68
C ASP A 12 -8.40 -9.00 -2.66
N GLN A 13 -7.72 -8.96 -3.82
CA GLN A 13 -6.29 -9.28 -3.90
C GLN A 13 -5.45 -8.30 -3.07
N TYR A 14 -5.80 -7.02 -3.14
CA TYR A 14 -5.10 -5.96 -2.43
C TYR A 14 -5.12 -6.21 -0.91
N PHE A 15 -6.30 -6.41 -0.35
CA PHE A 15 -6.44 -6.64 1.08
C PHE A 15 -5.94 -8.01 1.50
N ASP A 16 -6.06 -9.01 0.64
CA ASP A 16 -5.51 -10.33 0.93
C ASP A 16 -3.98 -10.30 1.05
N LEU A 17 -3.33 -9.58 0.15
CA LEU A 17 -1.87 -9.44 0.23
C LEU A 17 -1.47 -8.71 1.52
N ARG A 18 -2.18 -7.64 1.85
CA ARG A 18 -1.93 -6.91 3.09
C ARG A 18 -2.06 -7.83 4.30
N TYR A 19 -3.10 -8.66 4.32
CA TYR A 19 -3.31 -9.62 5.40
C TYR A 19 -2.18 -10.64 5.48
N ARG A 20 -1.86 -11.30 4.37
CA ARG A 20 -0.87 -12.38 4.35
C ARG A 20 0.52 -11.93 4.78
N VAL A 21 0.88 -10.69 4.48
CA VAL A 21 2.22 -10.19 4.80
C VAL A 21 2.26 -9.50 6.16
N LEU A 22 1.24 -8.71 6.50
CA LEU A 22 1.30 -7.84 7.68
C LEU A 22 0.53 -8.36 8.90
N ARG A 23 -0.35 -9.34 8.74
CA ARG A 23 -1.20 -9.81 9.83
C ARG A 23 -1.09 -11.30 10.10
N GLU A 24 -1.15 -12.10 9.04
CA GLU A 24 -1.12 -13.56 9.19
C GLU A 24 0.12 -14.08 9.92
N PRO A 25 1.33 -13.57 9.66
CA PRO A 25 2.52 -14.05 10.38
C PRO A 25 2.44 -13.83 11.90
N TRP A 26 1.62 -12.87 12.34
CA TRP A 26 1.40 -12.55 13.75
C TRP A 26 0.13 -13.19 14.30
N LYS A 27 -0.47 -14.11 13.53
CA LYS A 27 -1.70 -14.83 13.90
C LYS A 27 -2.88 -13.89 14.19
N GLN A 28 -2.94 -12.77 13.48
CA GLN A 28 -4.04 -11.84 13.59
C GLN A 28 -5.22 -12.33 12.76
N ALA A 29 -6.44 -12.01 13.18
CA ALA A 29 -7.65 -12.44 12.48
C ALA A 29 -7.82 -11.71 11.14
N ARG A 30 -8.49 -12.37 10.20
CA ARG A 30 -8.92 -11.73 8.95
C ARG A 30 -9.80 -10.53 9.27
N GLY A 31 -9.56 -9.43 8.55
CA GLY A 31 -10.21 -8.14 8.80
C GLY A 31 -9.30 -7.18 9.55
N SER A 32 -8.30 -7.69 10.28
CA SER A 32 -7.35 -6.87 11.01
C SER A 32 -6.42 -6.07 10.08
N GLU A 33 -6.34 -6.45 8.79
CA GLU A 33 -5.56 -5.73 7.79
C GLU A 33 -6.20 -4.41 7.37
N ARG A 34 -7.46 -4.18 7.74
CA ARG A 34 -8.22 -2.98 7.34
C ARG A 34 -8.42 -2.07 8.53
N ASN A 35 -8.55 -0.78 8.26
CA ASN A 35 -9.01 0.16 9.28
C ASN A 35 -9.87 1.25 8.65
N GLU A 36 -10.48 2.09 9.48
CA GLU A 36 -11.42 3.12 9.00
C GLU A 36 -10.77 4.17 8.11
N GLY A 37 -9.46 4.37 8.22
CA GLY A 37 -8.73 5.30 7.35
C GLY A 37 -8.62 4.85 5.92
N ASP A 38 -8.93 3.58 5.62
CA ASP A 38 -8.84 3.05 4.26
C ASP A 38 -9.80 3.77 3.29
N GLU A 39 -10.92 4.27 3.77
CA GLU A 39 -11.90 4.94 2.90
C GLU A 39 -11.38 6.27 2.37
N GLN A 40 -10.53 6.96 3.10
CA GLN A 40 -10.05 8.30 2.75
C GLN A 40 -8.64 8.29 2.17
N ALA A 41 -7.95 7.19 2.24
CA ALA A 41 -6.56 7.08 1.81
C ALA A 41 -6.46 6.85 0.31
N GLU A 42 -5.29 7.13 -0.25
CA GLU A 42 -4.95 6.70 -1.59
C GLU A 42 -4.28 5.34 -1.50
N HIS A 43 -4.69 4.44 -2.39
CA HIS A 43 -4.20 3.07 -2.40
C HIS A 43 -3.41 2.80 -3.66
N PHE A 44 -2.30 2.11 -3.52
CA PHE A 44 -1.42 1.77 -4.65
C PHE A 44 -1.14 0.29 -4.65
N ALA A 45 -1.24 -0.30 -5.83
CA ALA A 45 -0.92 -1.69 -6.04
C ALA A 45 0.09 -1.83 -7.17
N PHE A 46 1.05 -2.73 -7.00
CA PHE A 46 1.98 -3.08 -8.05
C PHE A 46 1.46 -4.35 -8.72
N PHE A 47 1.18 -4.23 -10.03
CA PHE A 47 0.67 -5.34 -10.82
C PHE A 47 1.79 -5.99 -11.62
N HIS A 48 1.83 -7.30 -11.59
CA HIS A 48 2.70 -8.10 -12.44
C HIS A 48 1.84 -9.18 -13.08
N GLU A 49 1.71 -9.14 -14.41
CA GLU A 49 0.87 -10.09 -15.17
C GLU A 49 -0.55 -10.19 -14.58
N ASP A 50 -1.19 -9.06 -14.38
CA ASP A 50 -2.55 -8.93 -13.86
C ASP A 50 -2.75 -9.39 -12.41
N ARG A 51 -1.67 -9.65 -11.69
CA ARG A 51 -1.73 -10.01 -10.27
C ARG A 51 -1.12 -8.91 -9.42
N ILE A 52 -1.71 -8.67 -8.26
CA ILE A 52 -1.16 -7.72 -7.31
C ILE A 52 -0.07 -8.43 -6.50
N VAL A 53 1.15 -7.90 -6.60
CA VAL A 53 2.31 -8.45 -5.90
C VAL A 53 2.91 -7.47 -4.88
N GLY A 54 2.39 -6.25 -4.82
CA GLY A 54 2.78 -5.26 -3.83
C GLY A 54 1.66 -4.28 -3.59
N VAL A 55 1.60 -3.71 -2.39
CA VAL A 55 0.57 -2.75 -1.99
C VAL A 55 1.16 -1.67 -1.11
N GLY A 56 0.49 -0.52 -1.05
CA GLY A 56 0.85 0.55 -0.14
C GLY A 56 -0.29 1.54 -0.03
N ARG A 57 -0.34 2.26 1.09
CA ARG A 57 -1.37 3.26 1.36
C ARG A 57 -0.72 4.61 1.67
N LEU A 58 -1.27 5.66 1.08
CA LEU A 58 -0.81 7.02 1.32
C LEU A 58 -1.92 7.81 2.02
N ASP A 59 -1.62 8.31 3.21
CA ASP A 59 -2.52 9.15 3.99
C ASP A 59 -2.06 10.59 3.91
N VAL A 60 -2.97 11.50 3.54
CA VAL A 60 -2.71 12.93 3.62
C VAL A 60 -3.05 13.38 5.04
N MET A 61 -2.02 13.71 5.83
CA MET A 61 -2.19 14.04 7.24
C MET A 61 -2.51 15.52 7.45
N SER A 62 -1.95 16.38 6.60
CA SER A 62 -2.17 17.83 6.66
C SER A 62 -1.84 18.42 5.29
N THR A 63 -1.87 19.75 5.17
CA THR A 63 -1.51 20.43 3.93
C THR A 63 -0.03 20.23 3.57
N THR A 64 0.80 19.81 4.52
CA THR A 64 2.25 19.70 4.31
C THR A 64 2.83 18.34 4.60
N GLN A 65 2.03 17.40 5.17
CA GLN A 65 2.54 16.10 5.57
C GLN A 65 1.70 14.95 5.03
N CYS A 66 2.38 13.93 4.50
CA CYS A 66 1.78 12.66 4.12
C CYS A 66 2.43 11.53 4.91
N GLN A 67 1.71 10.42 5.04
CA GLN A 67 2.22 9.24 5.72
C GLN A 67 2.04 8.02 4.81
N ILE A 68 3.09 7.22 4.70
CA ILE A 68 3.04 5.94 3.96
C ILE A 68 2.84 4.83 4.97
N ARG A 69 1.80 4.03 4.76
CA ARG A 69 1.42 2.94 5.66
C ARG A 69 1.09 1.67 4.88
N PHE A 70 1.07 0.57 5.59
CA PHE A 70 0.60 -0.72 5.07
C PHE A 70 1.29 -1.14 3.77
N MET A 71 2.60 -0.91 3.71
CA MET A 71 3.38 -1.43 2.60
C MET A 71 3.62 -2.92 2.78
N ALA A 72 3.33 -3.67 1.74
CA ALA A 72 3.55 -5.12 1.75
C ALA A 72 3.91 -5.59 0.35
N VAL A 73 4.83 -6.54 0.28
CA VAL A 73 5.24 -7.18 -0.98
C VAL A 73 5.05 -8.67 -0.80
N ASP A 74 4.48 -9.32 -1.81
CA ASP A 74 4.28 -10.77 -1.79
C ASP A 74 5.59 -11.47 -1.44
N HIS A 75 5.50 -12.50 -0.57
CA HIS A 75 6.69 -13.22 -0.08
C HIS A 75 7.58 -13.73 -1.20
N HIS A 76 7.00 -14.15 -2.32
CA HIS A 76 7.76 -14.68 -3.45
C HIS A 76 8.42 -13.58 -4.29
N LYS A 77 8.10 -12.31 -4.04
CA LYS A 77 8.61 -11.17 -4.81
C LYS A 77 9.44 -10.22 -3.97
N GLN A 78 9.68 -10.53 -2.71
CA GLN A 78 10.52 -9.69 -1.87
C GLN A 78 11.96 -9.71 -2.37
N GLY A 79 12.62 -8.54 -2.31
CA GLY A 79 13.98 -8.41 -2.82
C GLY A 79 14.07 -8.10 -4.31
N SER A 80 12.93 -7.98 -5.01
CA SER A 80 12.89 -7.72 -6.46
C SER A 80 12.77 -6.23 -6.82
N GLY A 81 12.75 -5.34 -5.81
CA GLY A 81 12.64 -3.89 -6.05
C GLY A 81 11.21 -3.37 -6.09
N ILE A 82 10.21 -4.22 -5.87
CA ILE A 82 8.80 -3.81 -5.91
C ILE A 82 8.48 -2.82 -4.79
N GLY A 83 8.95 -3.09 -3.58
CA GLY A 83 8.74 -2.18 -2.45
C GLY A 83 9.36 -0.82 -2.70
N LYS A 84 10.57 -0.79 -3.26
CA LYS A 84 11.24 0.46 -3.58
C LYS A 84 10.47 1.23 -4.66
N ALA A 85 9.99 0.52 -5.68
CA ALA A 85 9.22 1.16 -6.76
C ALA A 85 7.92 1.77 -6.23
N LEU A 86 7.22 1.04 -5.35
CA LEU A 86 6.01 1.55 -4.68
C LEU A 86 6.32 2.78 -3.84
N MET A 87 7.38 2.74 -3.05
CA MET A 87 7.77 3.85 -2.21
C MET A 87 8.07 5.10 -3.03
N LEU A 88 8.86 4.97 -4.10
CA LEU A 88 9.19 6.09 -4.97
C LEU A 88 7.94 6.68 -5.63
N HIS A 89 7.02 5.80 -6.05
CA HIS A 89 5.77 6.26 -6.66
C HIS A 89 4.91 7.03 -5.65
N MET A 90 4.80 6.53 -4.44
CA MET A 90 4.01 7.19 -3.39
C MET A 90 4.65 8.50 -2.94
N GLU A 91 5.98 8.55 -2.86
CA GLU A 91 6.67 9.80 -2.56
C GLU A 91 6.37 10.87 -3.61
N LYS A 92 6.40 10.48 -4.88
CA LYS A 92 6.08 11.40 -5.97
C LYS A 92 4.66 11.92 -5.84
N GLN A 93 3.71 11.03 -5.54
CA GLN A 93 2.32 11.43 -5.33
C GLN A 93 2.19 12.38 -4.14
N ALA A 94 2.91 12.13 -3.06
CA ALA A 94 2.88 13.00 -1.89
C ALA A 94 3.39 14.42 -2.23
N TRP A 95 4.51 14.49 -2.96
CA TRP A 95 5.03 15.79 -3.39
C TRP A 95 4.04 16.53 -4.30
N GLU A 96 3.34 15.81 -5.16
CA GLU A 96 2.32 16.40 -6.04
C GLU A 96 1.12 16.92 -5.25
N HIS A 97 0.83 16.35 -4.07
CA HIS A 97 -0.18 16.88 -3.16
C HIS A 97 0.30 18.09 -2.37
N GLY A 98 1.55 18.48 -2.53
CA GLY A 98 2.12 19.64 -1.83
C GLY A 98 2.79 19.28 -0.52
N ALA A 99 3.04 17.99 -0.25
CA ALA A 99 3.71 17.59 0.97
C ALA A 99 5.15 18.11 1.01
N HIS A 100 5.58 18.52 2.20
CA HIS A 100 6.97 18.87 2.49
C HIS A 100 7.63 17.81 3.35
N GLU A 101 6.84 16.94 3.94
CA GLU A 101 7.32 15.91 4.84
C GLU A 101 6.55 14.61 4.57
N ILE A 102 7.29 13.51 4.50
CA ILE A 102 6.70 12.18 4.32
C ILE A 102 7.18 11.32 5.48
N VAL A 103 6.21 10.75 6.22
CA VAL A 103 6.49 9.88 7.35
C VAL A 103 6.23 8.43 6.93
N LEU A 104 7.17 7.56 7.27
CA LEU A 104 7.01 6.12 7.06
C LEU A 104 6.53 5.51 8.37
N HIS A 105 5.40 4.82 8.31
CA HIS A 105 4.85 4.14 9.47
C HIS A 105 5.07 2.64 9.32
N ALA A 106 5.87 2.11 10.21
CA ALA A 106 6.19 0.68 10.21
C ALA A 106 5.02 -0.17 10.71
#